data_5bb411a321d78c3d4ab46a1a95b4b351
#
_entry.id   5bb411a321d78c3d4ab46a1a95b4b351
#
_cell.length_a   1.000
_cell.length_b   1.000
_cell.length_c   1.000
_cell.angle_alpha   90.00
_cell.angle_beta   90.00
_cell.angle_gamma   90.00
#
_symmetry.space_group_name_H-M   'P 1'
#
loop_
_entity.id
_entity.type
_entity.pdbx_description
1 polymer ?
#
loop_
_entity_poly.entity_id
_entity_poly.type
_entity_poly.pdbx_seq_one_letter_code
_entity_poly.pdbx_strand_id
1 'polypeptide(L)'
;QDKENNGIQSNQVCIKENVLSNLYLRGFIHNLFLRPSCYKCPAKSLRSMSDITMGDYWGINIVNPLLFDDKGMNFVFVNNDKADKYILQSQIFFWKSSYLDVLRFNQSIENSVLEPRYRTIFFQKIGDGCQVCDVIKVLVRDSFVKRYLKVLLTLFHLRKK
;
A
#
# COMPACT_ATOMS: atom_id res chain seq x y z
N GLN A 1 -22.24 -47.19 6.30
CA GLN A 1 -22.92 -45.88 6.29
C GLN A 1 -21.83 -44.83 6.01
N ASP A 2 -21.58 -44.63 4.74
CA ASP A 2 -20.59 -43.63 4.24
C ASP A 2 -21.25 -42.27 4.29
N LYS A 3 -20.70 -41.36 5.11
CA LYS A 3 -21.04 -39.93 5.07
C LYS A 3 -20.28 -39.30 3.92
N GLU A 4 -20.99 -39.00 2.84
CA GLU A 4 -20.50 -38.15 1.78
C GLU A 4 -20.13 -36.76 2.35
N ASN A 5 -18.83 -36.46 2.34
CA ASN A 5 -18.30 -35.13 2.59
C ASN A 5 -18.52 -34.30 1.32
N ASN A 6 -19.64 -33.61 1.26
CA ASN A 6 -19.85 -32.56 0.25
C ASN A 6 -18.93 -31.35 0.55
N GLY A 7 -17.66 -31.49 0.17
CA GLY A 7 -16.70 -30.40 0.15
C GLY A 7 -17.13 -29.37 -0.91
N ILE A 8 -17.49 -28.18 -0.46
CA ILE A 8 -17.66 -27.02 -1.35
C ILE A 8 -16.31 -26.76 -2.00
N GLN A 9 -16.18 -27.19 -3.26
CA GLN A 9 -15.06 -26.75 -4.10
C GLN A 9 -15.24 -25.26 -4.38
N SER A 10 -14.54 -24.41 -3.63
CA SER A 10 -14.39 -23.00 -3.99
C SER A 10 -13.57 -22.93 -5.26
N ASN A 11 -14.19 -22.61 -6.39
CA ASN A 11 -13.49 -22.26 -7.62
C ASN A 11 -12.66 -20.99 -7.38
N GLN A 12 -11.40 -21.20 -7.02
CA GLN A 12 -10.48 -20.08 -6.75
C GLN A 12 -10.05 -19.49 -8.10
N VAL A 13 -10.60 -18.32 -8.44
CA VAL A 13 -10.22 -17.57 -9.64
C VAL A 13 -8.98 -16.75 -9.31
N CYS A 14 -7.84 -17.09 -9.91
CA CYS A 14 -6.60 -16.31 -9.79
C CYS A 14 -6.50 -15.34 -10.97
N ILE A 15 -6.60 -14.02 -10.69
CA ILE A 15 -6.42 -12.96 -11.68
C ILE A 15 -5.03 -12.37 -11.51
N LYS A 16 -4.18 -12.47 -12.55
CA LYS A 16 -2.85 -11.83 -12.58
C LYS A 16 -2.91 -10.58 -13.46
N GLU A 17 -2.82 -9.42 -12.84
CA GLU A 17 -2.75 -8.14 -13.52
C GLU A 17 -1.62 -7.29 -12.96
N ASN A 18 -1.01 -6.46 -13.80
CA ASN A 18 -0.04 -5.48 -13.31
C ASN A 18 -0.75 -4.18 -12.89
N VAL A 19 -0.06 -3.37 -12.10
CA VAL A 19 -0.58 -2.09 -11.56
C VAL A 19 -1.07 -1.14 -12.68
N LEU A 20 -0.46 -1.19 -13.85
CA LEU A 20 -0.81 -0.30 -14.98
C LEU A 20 -2.07 -0.75 -15.71
N SER A 21 -2.36 -2.05 -15.75
CA SER A 21 -3.57 -2.60 -16.38
C SER A 21 -4.77 -2.62 -15.45
N ASN A 22 -4.54 -2.84 -14.15
CA ASN A 22 -5.61 -2.89 -13.16
C ASN A 22 -6.13 -1.49 -12.81
N LEU A 23 -7.36 -1.20 -13.22
CA LEU A 23 -7.98 0.12 -13.03
C LEU A 23 -8.24 0.45 -11.55
N TYR A 24 -8.60 -0.54 -10.74
CA TYR A 24 -8.76 -0.34 -9.31
C TYR A 24 -7.45 0.10 -8.66
N LEU A 25 -6.36 -0.63 -8.90
CA LEU A 25 -5.04 -0.28 -8.36
C LEU A 25 -4.58 1.10 -8.85
N ARG A 26 -4.86 1.46 -10.11
CA ARG A 26 -4.57 2.81 -10.62
C ARG A 26 -5.31 3.89 -9.84
N GLY A 27 -6.62 3.74 -9.66
CA GLY A 27 -7.42 4.69 -8.86
C GLY A 27 -6.95 4.76 -7.40
N PHE A 28 -6.61 3.62 -6.80
CA PHE A 28 -6.09 3.52 -5.44
C PHE A 28 -4.75 4.24 -5.26
N ILE A 29 -3.76 3.98 -6.11
CA ILE A 29 -2.43 4.62 -6.04
C ILE A 29 -2.52 6.13 -6.25
N HIS A 30 -3.51 6.60 -7.02
CA HIS A 30 -3.77 8.01 -7.20
C HIS A 30 -4.65 8.62 -6.09
N ASN A 31 -4.94 7.87 -5.04
CA ASN A 31 -5.76 8.28 -3.89
C ASN A 31 -7.17 8.75 -4.27
N LEU A 32 -7.70 8.31 -5.42
CA LEU A 32 -8.89 8.88 -6.05
C LEU A 32 -10.16 8.69 -5.20
N PHE A 33 -10.29 7.52 -4.55
CA PHE A 33 -11.50 7.14 -3.80
C PHE A 33 -11.25 6.78 -2.33
N LEU A 34 -10.16 7.29 -1.74
CA LEU A 34 -9.93 7.13 -0.31
C LEU A 34 -11.04 7.80 0.50
N ARG A 35 -11.22 7.35 1.74
CA ARG A 35 -12.17 7.98 2.66
C ARG A 35 -11.73 9.42 2.97
N PRO A 36 -12.66 10.37 3.20
CA PRO A 36 -12.31 11.74 3.57
C PRO A 36 -11.38 11.82 4.77
N SER A 37 -11.53 10.91 5.77
CA SER A 37 -10.66 10.82 6.94
C SER A 37 -9.20 10.48 6.59
N CYS A 38 -8.91 9.85 5.44
CA CYS A 38 -7.54 9.54 5.03
C CYS A 38 -6.73 10.79 4.70
N TYR A 39 -7.38 11.87 4.26
CA TYR A 39 -6.72 13.12 3.92
C TYR A 39 -6.43 14.01 5.14
N LYS A 40 -7.09 13.73 6.27
CA LYS A 40 -6.90 14.42 7.56
C LYS A 40 -6.85 13.38 8.69
N CYS A 41 -6.00 12.36 8.52
CA CYS A 41 -5.96 11.24 9.45
C CYS A 41 -5.44 11.67 10.82
N PRO A 42 -6.22 11.54 11.90
CA PRO A 42 -5.78 11.92 13.26
C PRO A 42 -4.74 10.97 13.85
N ALA A 43 -4.61 9.76 13.28
CA ALA A 43 -3.72 8.72 13.78
C ALA A 43 -2.27 8.84 13.27
N LYS A 44 -1.94 9.90 12.51
CA LYS A 44 -0.57 10.14 12.04
C LYS A 44 0.38 10.45 13.19
N SER A 45 1.69 10.29 12.93
CA SER A 45 2.74 10.51 13.94
C SER A 45 2.55 9.66 15.21
N LEU A 46 2.14 8.39 15.03
CA LEU A 46 1.89 7.40 16.07
C LEU A 46 0.81 7.81 17.11
N ARG A 47 -0.07 8.75 16.74
CA ARG A 47 -1.15 9.24 17.64
C ARG A 47 -2.42 8.39 17.62
N SER A 48 -2.36 7.17 17.06
CA SER A 48 -3.51 6.25 17.00
C SER A 48 -3.94 5.68 18.35
N MET A 49 -3.16 5.88 19.42
CA MET A 49 -3.34 5.26 20.74
C MET A 49 -3.29 3.73 20.70
N SER A 50 -2.79 3.14 19.63
CA SER A 50 -2.61 1.69 19.49
C SER A 50 -1.37 1.21 20.25
N ASP A 51 -1.40 -0.01 20.76
CA ASP A 51 -0.24 -0.63 21.39
C ASP A 51 0.89 -0.90 20.38
N ILE A 52 0.51 -1.21 19.12
CA ILE A 52 1.42 -1.52 18.02
C ILE A 52 0.99 -0.76 16.76
N THR A 53 1.97 -0.24 16.02
CA THR A 53 1.78 0.29 14.66
C THR A 53 2.61 -0.53 13.70
N MET A 54 2.00 -1.06 12.65
CA MET A 54 2.69 -1.89 11.66
C MET A 54 2.36 -1.47 10.23
N GLY A 55 3.26 -1.79 9.32
CA GLY A 55 3.07 -1.56 7.89
C GLY A 55 4.21 -2.16 7.07
N ASP A 56 4.09 -2.09 5.74
CA ASP A 56 5.12 -2.58 4.83
C ASP A 56 6.41 -1.77 4.99
N TYR A 57 7.56 -2.44 5.12
CA TYR A 57 8.85 -1.77 5.21
C TYR A 57 9.38 -1.44 3.82
N TRP A 58 8.86 -0.39 3.20
CA TRP A 58 9.39 0.12 1.94
C TRP A 58 10.85 0.52 2.11
N GLY A 59 11.68 0.16 1.14
CA GLY A 59 13.11 0.51 1.16
C GLY A 59 13.99 -0.39 2.02
N ILE A 60 13.49 -1.50 2.57
CA ILE A 60 14.30 -2.47 3.33
C ILE A 60 15.49 -2.99 2.52
N ASN A 61 15.34 -3.13 1.20
CA ASN A 61 16.42 -3.51 0.29
C ASN A 61 17.60 -2.51 0.25
N ILE A 62 17.37 -1.26 0.68
CA ILE A 62 18.38 -0.21 0.79
C ILE A 62 18.93 -0.16 2.21
N VAL A 63 18.06 -0.28 3.23
CA VAL A 63 18.43 -0.21 4.64
C VAL A 63 19.20 -1.46 5.08
N ASN A 64 18.68 -2.63 4.73
CA ASN A 64 19.33 -3.91 5.01
C ASN A 64 19.04 -4.93 3.89
N PRO A 65 19.88 -4.99 2.86
CA PRO A 65 19.70 -5.90 1.72
C PRO A 65 19.63 -7.38 2.10
N LEU A 66 20.23 -7.78 3.23
CA LEU A 66 20.24 -9.17 3.69
C LEU A 66 18.87 -9.66 4.20
N LEU A 67 18.00 -8.73 4.59
CA LEU A 67 16.65 -9.04 5.05
C LEU A 67 15.60 -8.92 3.95
N PHE A 68 15.99 -8.43 2.79
CA PHE A 68 15.07 -8.28 1.66
C PHE A 68 14.78 -9.62 1.01
N ASP A 69 13.51 -9.95 0.92
CA ASP A 69 13.01 -11.04 0.09
C ASP A 69 11.81 -10.56 -0.75
N ASP A 70 11.35 -11.38 -1.69
CA ASP A 70 10.23 -11.06 -2.57
C ASP A 70 8.84 -11.21 -1.91
N LYS A 71 8.80 -11.72 -0.68
CA LYS A 71 7.55 -11.86 0.13
C LYS A 71 7.20 -10.57 0.85
N GLY A 72 8.18 -9.67 1.00
CA GLY A 72 8.06 -8.41 1.71
C GLY A 72 8.37 -8.52 3.21
N MET A 73 8.70 -7.38 3.79
CA MET A 73 9.02 -7.21 5.20
C MET A 73 8.09 -6.17 5.80
N ASN A 74 7.64 -6.39 7.04
CA ASN A 74 6.88 -5.39 7.78
C ASN A 74 7.77 -4.68 8.79
N PHE A 75 7.52 -3.38 9.00
CA PHE A 75 8.00 -2.70 10.21
C PHE A 75 6.94 -2.80 11.31
N VAL A 76 7.39 -2.78 12.56
CA VAL A 76 6.56 -2.75 13.76
C VAL A 76 7.09 -1.70 14.71
N PHE A 77 6.26 -0.71 15.06
CA PHE A 77 6.53 0.18 16.18
C PHE A 77 5.79 -0.32 17.40
N VAL A 78 6.53 -0.49 18.47
CA VAL A 78 6.02 -0.85 19.80
C VAL A 78 5.78 0.45 20.55
N ASN A 79 4.52 0.78 20.80
CA ASN A 79 4.12 2.10 21.28
C ASN A 79 4.03 2.18 22.82
N ASN A 80 4.07 1.04 23.53
CA ASN A 80 4.04 0.99 24.98
C ASN A 80 4.61 -0.32 25.56
N ASP A 81 4.85 -0.36 26.86
CA ASP A 81 5.45 -1.49 27.58
C ASP A 81 4.62 -2.78 27.51
N LYS A 82 3.30 -2.65 27.37
CA LYS A 82 2.41 -3.82 27.22
C LYS A 82 2.72 -4.54 25.92
N ALA A 83 2.85 -3.81 24.83
CA ALA A 83 3.17 -4.38 23.52
C ALA A 83 4.59 -4.95 23.48
N ASP A 84 5.55 -4.31 24.16
CA ASP A 84 6.93 -4.80 24.26
C ASP A 84 6.98 -6.20 24.88
N LYS A 85 6.26 -6.42 25.97
CA LYS A 85 6.16 -7.75 26.61
C LYS A 85 5.60 -8.80 25.67
N TYR A 86 4.55 -8.48 24.89
CA TYR A 86 3.97 -9.42 23.94
C TYR A 86 4.90 -9.75 22.78
N ILE A 87 5.60 -8.76 22.24
CA ILE A 87 6.57 -8.96 21.16
C ILE A 87 7.73 -9.85 21.63
N LEU A 88 8.29 -9.59 22.82
CA LEU A 88 9.38 -10.37 23.39
C LEU A 88 9.00 -11.83 23.69
N GLN A 89 7.73 -12.09 24.01
CA GLN A 89 7.20 -13.43 24.26
C GLN A 89 6.77 -14.14 22.98
N SER A 90 6.69 -13.42 21.84
CA SER A 90 6.29 -14.00 20.56
C SER A 90 7.41 -14.84 19.94
N GLN A 91 7.04 -15.86 19.15
CA GLN A 91 7.99 -16.65 18.35
C GLN A 91 8.26 -15.99 16.97
N ILE A 92 8.08 -14.67 16.86
CA ILE A 92 8.28 -13.92 15.63
C ILE A 92 9.75 -13.53 15.52
N PHE A 93 10.34 -13.81 14.37
CA PHE A 93 11.67 -13.28 14.06
C PHE A 93 11.57 -11.78 13.82
N PHE A 94 12.37 -10.99 14.52
CA PHE A 94 12.45 -9.54 14.33
C PHE A 94 13.89 -9.04 14.39
N TRP A 95 14.10 -7.91 13.72
CA TRP A 95 15.36 -7.19 13.72
C TRP A 95 15.12 -5.73 14.12
N LYS A 96 16.02 -5.17 14.94
CA LYS A 96 15.90 -3.78 15.37
C LYS A 96 16.28 -2.83 14.26
N SER A 97 15.41 -1.87 13.97
CA SER A 97 15.62 -0.79 13.01
C SER A 97 15.38 0.56 13.67
N SER A 98 15.83 1.64 13.04
CA SER A 98 15.55 2.98 13.54
C SER A 98 14.23 3.52 12.97
N TYR A 99 13.56 4.38 13.72
CA TYR A 99 12.38 5.10 13.26
C TYR A 99 12.66 5.89 11.96
N LEU A 100 13.84 6.55 11.91
CA LEU A 100 14.23 7.37 10.76
C LEU A 100 14.45 6.55 9.49
N ASP A 101 15.00 5.34 9.60
CA ASP A 101 15.17 4.45 8.46
C ASP A 101 13.82 4.03 7.86
N VAL A 102 12.86 3.71 8.73
CA VAL A 102 11.49 3.40 8.30
C VAL A 102 10.82 4.62 7.69
N LEU A 103 10.88 5.78 8.36
CA LEU A 103 10.23 7.02 7.92
C LEU A 103 10.74 7.51 6.56
N ARG A 104 12.03 7.34 6.28
CA ARG A 104 12.65 7.74 5.01
C ARG A 104 11.88 7.22 3.79
N PHE A 105 11.33 6.01 3.88
CA PHE A 105 10.61 5.36 2.79
C PHE A 105 9.09 5.26 3.04
N ASN A 106 8.63 5.59 4.25
CA ASN A 106 7.25 5.45 4.70
C ASN A 106 6.70 6.76 5.27
N GLN A 107 6.79 7.84 4.52
CA GLN A 107 6.34 9.16 4.96
C GLN A 107 4.85 9.22 5.33
N SER A 108 4.07 8.25 4.89
CA SER A 108 2.67 8.09 5.28
C SER A 108 2.47 7.84 6.78
N ILE A 109 3.50 7.51 7.53
CA ILE A 109 3.46 7.38 8.99
C ILE A 109 3.15 8.73 9.63
N GLU A 110 3.78 9.79 9.17
CA GLU A 110 3.60 11.15 9.72
C GLU A 110 2.61 12.00 8.92
N ASN A 111 2.56 11.81 7.61
CA ASN A 111 1.81 12.67 6.72
C ASN A 111 0.55 12.00 6.19
N SER A 112 -0.57 12.70 6.23
CA SER A 112 -1.76 12.31 5.48
C SER A 112 -1.52 12.49 3.98
N VAL A 113 -2.16 11.64 3.18
CA VAL A 113 -2.15 11.81 1.72
C VAL A 113 -2.90 13.08 1.33
N LEU A 114 -2.45 13.74 0.26
CA LEU A 114 -3.16 14.89 -0.28
C LEU A 114 -4.43 14.45 -1.02
N GLU A 115 -5.51 15.19 -0.84
CA GLU A 115 -6.74 14.94 -1.60
C GLU A 115 -6.52 15.28 -3.07
N PRO A 116 -6.75 14.33 -4.00
CA PRO A 116 -6.55 14.61 -5.41
C PRO A 116 -7.66 15.53 -5.94
N ARG A 117 -7.29 16.51 -6.76
CA ARG A 117 -8.23 17.48 -7.37
C ARG A 117 -9.37 16.85 -8.15
N TYR A 118 -9.20 15.63 -8.62
CA TYR A 118 -10.23 14.92 -9.40
C TYR A 118 -11.19 14.09 -8.56
N ARG A 119 -11.02 14.04 -7.23
CA ARG A 119 -11.87 13.22 -6.35
C ARG A 119 -13.33 13.63 -6.41
N THR A 120 -13.63 14.92 -6.31
CA THR A 120 -15.00 15.44 -6.39
C THR A 120 -15.65 15.07 -7.72
N ILE A 121 -14.93 15.25 -8.83
CA ILE A 121 -15.42 14.88 -10.17
C ILE A 121 -15.66 13.38 -10.28
N PHE A 122 -14.80 12.55 -9.67
CA PHE A 122 -14.97 11.11 -9.66
C PHE A 122 -16.32 10.72 -9.03
N PHE A 123 -16.59 11.19 -7.80
CA PHE A 123 -17.82 10.81 -7.10
C PHE A 123 -19.06 11.43 -7.75
N GLN A 124 -18.98 12.62 -8.31
CA GLN A 124 -20.07 13.21 -9.08
C GLN A 124 -20.45 12.33 -10.27
N LYS A 125 -19.47 11.92 -11.09
CA LYS A 125 -19.73 11.05 -12.25
C LYS A 125 -20.29 9.69 -11.86
N ILE A 126 -19.84 9.12 -10.74
CA ILE A 126 -20.43 7.87 -10.23
C ILE A 126 -21.88 8.09 -9.79
N GLY A 127 -22.18 9.21 -9.12
CA GLY A 127 -23.53 9.61 -8.76
C GLY A 127 -24.45 9.82 -9.97
N ASP A 128 -23.90 10.28 -11.09
CA ASP A 128 -24.58 10.44 -12.37
C ASP A 128 -24.77 9.10 -13.13
N GLY A 129 -24.37 7.97 -12.54
CA GLY A 129 -24.54 6.63 -13.12
C GLY A 129 -23.43 6.18 -14.08
N CYS A 130 -22.31 6.92 -14.17
CA CYS A 130 -21.18 6.51 -15.01
C CYS A 130 -20.50 5.25 -14.46
N GLN A 131 -19.98 4.40 -15.35
CA GLN A 131 -19.25 3.21 -14.96
C GLN A 131 -17.89 3.57 -14.30
N VAL A 132 -17.62 2.99 -13.12
CA VAL A 132 -16.43 3.29 -12.31
C VAL A 132 -15.13 3.15 -13.10
N CYS A 133 -15.00 2.05 -13.86
CA CYS A 133 -13.81 1.78 -14.66
C CYS A 133 -13.55 2.85 -15.72
N ASP A 134 -14.58 3.37 -16.36
CA ASP A 134 -14.44 4.36 -17.42
C ASP A 134 -14.09 5.74 -16.82
N VAL A 135 -14.68 6.07 -15.67
CA VAL A 135 -14.32 7.28 -14.94
C VAL A 135 -12.84 7.25 -14.51
N ILE A 136 -12.35 6.12 -13.97
CA ILE A 136 -10.95 5.97 -13.60
C ILE A 136 -10.03 6.10 -14.82
N LYS A 137 -10.35 5.46 -15.96
CA LYS A 137 -9.56 5.58 -17.21
C LYS A 137 -9.38 7.04 -17.65
N VAL A 138 -10.43 7.84 -17.52
CA VAL A 138 -10.41 9.26 -17.93
C VAL A 138 -9.62 10.11 -16.94
N LEU A 139 -9.90 9.98 -15.62
CA LEU A 139 -9.35 10.86 -14.59
C LEU A 139 -7.89 10.54 -14.25
N VAL A 140 -7.51 9.25 -14.36
CA VAL A 140 -6.16 8.75 -14.03
C VAL A 140 -5.39 8.39 -15.31
N ARG A 141 -5.57 9.18 -16.35
CA ARG A 141 -4.83 9.03 -17.59
C ARG A 141 -3.38 9.48 -17.38
N ASP A 142 -2.44 8.54 -17.39
CA ASP A 142 -1.03 8.89 -17.41
C ASP A 142 -0.75 9.70 -18.67
N SER A 143 -0.25 10.93 -18.48
CA SER A 143 0.25 11.71 -19.61
C SER A 143 1.32 10.88 -20.32
N PHE A 144 1.24 10.78 -21.64
CA PHE A 144 2.19 10.02 -22.48
C PHE A 144 3.65 10.40 -22.16
N VAL A 145 3.88 11.66 -21.83
CA VAL A 145 5.18 12.21 -21.41
C VAL A 145 5.66 11.62 -20.07
N LYS A 146 4.78 11.46 -19.07
CA LYS A 146 5.13 10.83 -17.78
C LYS A 146 5.44 9.34 -17.94
N ARG A 147 4.74 8.65 -18.83
CA ARG A 147 5.00 7.25 -19.15
C ARG A 147 6.36 7.07 -19.84
N TYR A 148 6.68 7.94 -20.76
CA TYR A 148 7.97 7.95 -21.48
C TYR A 148 9.13 8.28 -20.54
N LEU A 149 8.99 9.29 -19.67
CA LEU A 149 9.99 9.64 -18.66
C LEU A 149 10.21 8.51 -17.65
N LYS A 150 9.17 7.81 -17.20
CA LYS A 150 9.32 6.63 -16.32
C LYS A 150 10.13 5.52 -17.00
N VAL A 151 9.84 5.21 -18.26
CA VAL A 151 10.57 4.19 -19.04
C VAL A 151 12.05 4.61 -19.20
N LEU A 152 12.33 5.87 -19.53
CA LEU A 152 13.69 6.38 -19.62
C LEU A 152 14.43 6.29 -18.30
N LEU A 153 13.82 6.70 -17.18
CA LEU A 153 14.44 6.60 -15.86
C LEU A 153 14.74 5.15 -15.45
N THR A 154 13.85 4.22 -15.77
CA THR A 154 14.08 2.79 -15.53
C THR A 154 15.26 2.26 -16.36
N LEU A 155 15.35 2.65 -17.63
CA LEU A 155 16.48 2.27 -18.51
C LEU A 155 17.81 2.88 -18.05
N PHE A 156 17.80 4.11 -17.54
CA PHE A 156 19.00 4.74 -16.97
C PHE A 156 19.46 4.08 -15.66
N HIS A 157 18.53 3.59 -14.82
CA HIS A 157 18.88 2.84 -13.61
C HIS A 157 19.44 1.44 -13.91
N LEU A 158 18.99 0.79 -14.98
CA LEU A 158 19.51 -0.51 -15.42
C LEU A 158 20.89 -0.42 -16.09
N ARG A 159 21.31 0.76 -16.57
CA ARG A 159 22.64 0.99 -17.15
C ARG A 159 23.75 1.31 -16.13
N LYS A 160 23.39 1.48 -14.85
CA LYS A 160 24.34 1.76 -13.75
C LYS A 160 24.62 0.56 -12.83
N LYS A 161 24.30 -0.65 -13.30
CA LYS A 161 24.73 -1.91 -12.66
C LYS A 161 25.78 -2.62 -13.49
#